data_9043fa794c3b0f545b1cef9b04699e00
#
_entry.id   9043fa794c3b0f545b1cef9b04699e00
#
_cell.length_a   1.000
_cell.length_b   1.000
_cell.length_c   1.000
_cell.angle_alpha   90.00
_cell.angle_beta   90.00
_cell.angle_gamma   90.00
#
_symmetry.space_group_name_H-M   'P 1'
#
loop_
_entity.id
_entity.type
_entity.pdbx_description
1 polymer ?
#
loop_
_entity_poly.entity_id
_entity_poly.type
_entity_poly.pdbx_seq_one_letter_code
_entity_poly.pdbx_strand_id
1 'polypeptide(L)'
;MYNTDLDKNQANFQSLSPLSMLKRAAEVYPAVEAQVYGEIRRTWLQTYQRACAMTDALKGRGIELGDTISLVAHNGPELFESHYAVPMSGAVLNAINTRLDAKTIAFIFDHAETKVVFVDREFSET
;
A
#
# COMPACT_ATOMS: atom_id res chain seq x y z
N MET A 1 -19.05 18.00 29.88
CA MET A 1 -20.20 17.06 30.07
C MET A 1 -20.09 15.84 29.13
N TYR A 2 -19.71 16.00 27.87
CA TYR A 2 -19.60 14.85 26.94
C TYR A 2 -18.24 14.14 26.91
N ASN A 3 -17.28 14.53 27.76
CA ASN A 3 -15.93 13.96 27.84
C ASN A 3 -15.64 13.29 29.19
N THR A 4 -16.65 13.11 30.04
CA THR A 4 -16.53 12.45 31.36
C THR A 4 -16.94 10.99 31.17
N ASP A 5 -16.12 10.04 31.64
CA ASP A 5 -16.35 8.60 31.58
C ASP A 5 -16.41 8.02 30.11
N LEU A 6 -15.80 8.72 29.17
CA LEU A 6 -15.72 8.32 27.75
C LEU A 6 -14.28 8.14 27.29
N ASP A 7 -13.45 7.54 28.12
CA ASP A 7 -12.07 7.22 27.77
C ASP A 7 -12.03 6.31 26.54
N LYS A 8 -11.08 6.59 25.64
CA LYS A 8 -10.89 5.80 24.43
C LYS A 8 -10.49 4.37 24.78
N ASN A 9 -11.27 3.41 24.30
CA ASN A 9 -11.02 1.98 24.45
C ASN A 9 -11.41 1.23 23.18
N GLN A 10 -11.14 -0.07 23.12
CA GLN A 10 -11.39 -0.88 21.91
C GLN A 10 -12.87 -0.94 21.50
N ALA A 11 -13.82 -0.69 22.41
CA ALA A 11 -15.24 -0.74 22.11
C ALA A 11 -15.79 0.56 21.50
N ASN A 12 -15.16 1.72 21.80
CA ASN A 12 -15.67 3.03 21.41
C ASN A 12 -14.70 3.86 20.56
N PHE A 13 -13.49 3.37 20.29
CA PHE A 13 -12.49 4.10 19.52
C PHE A 13 -11.73 3.20 18.55
N GLN A 14 -11.67 3.64 17.31
CA GLN A 14 -10.79 3.08 16.29
C GLN A 14 -10.10 4.24 15.57
N SER A 15 -8.78 4.15 15.41
CA SER A 15 -8.03 5.13 14.64
C SER A 15 -8.49 5.12 13.18
N LEU A 16 -8.73 6.29 12.62
CA LEU A 16 -9.02 6.42 11.19
C LEU A 16 -7.76 6.08 10.39
N SER A 17 -7.88 5.12 9.50
CA SER A 17 -6.79 4.62 8.66
C SER A 17 -7.29 4.32 7.25
N PRO A 18 -6.50 4.57 6.19
CA PRO A 18 -6.83 4.11 4.84
C PRO A 18 -7.12 2.60 4.78
N LEU A 19 -6.45 1.80 5.61
CA LEU A 19 -6.63 0.35 5.67
C LEU A 19 -8.03 -0.04 6.15
N SER A 20 -8.55 0.65 7.18
CA SER A 20 -9.91 0.43 7.66
C SER A 20 -10.96 0.83 6.63
N MET A 21 -10.69 1.85 5.82
CA MET A 21 -11.57 2.26 4.72
C MET A 21 -11.60 1.23 3.60
N LEU A 22 -10.43 0.68 3.19
CA LEU A 22 -10.36 -0.38 2.21
C LEU A 22 -11.13 -1.63 2.67
N LYS A 23 -10.90 -2.08 3.91
CA LYS A 23 -11.61 -3.22 4.49
C LYS A 23 -13.12 -2.99 4.49
N ARG A 24 -13.55 -1.82 4.96
CA ARG A 24 -14.97 -1.45 4.96
C ARG A 24 -15.57 -1.44 3.54
N ALA A 25 -14.85 -0.89 2.56
CA ALA A 25 -15.32 -0.87 1.17
C ALA A 25 -15.47 -2.30 0.61
N ALA A 26 -14.55 -3.19 0.91
CA ALA A 26 -14.61 -4.60 0.51
C ALA A 26 -15.77 -5.36 1.18
N GLU A 27 -16.12 -5.03 2.42
CA GLU A 27 -17.22 -5.66 3.17
C GLU A 27 -18.60 -5.13 2.74
N VAL A 28 -18.73 -3.81 2.54
CA VAL A 28 -20.02 -3.16 2.27
C VAL A 28 -20.34 -3.09 0.78
N TYR A 29 -19.32 -2.94 -0.07
CA TYR A 29 -19.45 -2.77 -1.52
C TYR A 29 -18.59 -3.76 -2.31
N PRO A 30 -18.61 -5.08 -1.99
CA PRO A 30 -17.67 -6.06 -2.55
C PRO A 30 -17.66 -6.11 -4.07
N ALA A 31 -18.80 -5.94 -4.70
CA ALA A 31 -18.98 -6.05 -6.16
C ALA A 31 -18.82 -4.72 -6.92
N VAL A 32 -18.67 -3.58 -6.21
CA VAL A 32 -18.50 -2.28 -6.87
C VAL A 32 -17.07 -2.18 -7.41
N GLU A 33 -16.92 -1.67 -8.63
CA GLU A 33 -15.62 -1.42 -9.25
C GLU A 33 -14.83 -0.37 -8.45
N ALA A 34 -13.63 -0.76 -8.02
CA ALA A 34 -12.67 0.08 -7.30
C ALA A 34 -11.58 0.63 -8.23
N GLN A 35 -11.21 -0.15 -9.25
CA GLN A 35 -10.14 0.17 -10.17
C GLN A 35 -10.61 -0.04 -11.61
N VAL A 36 -10.36 0.98 -12.44
CA VAL A 36 -10.58 0.95 -13.88
C VAL A 36 -9.28 1.42 -14.55
N TYR A 37 -8.59 0.51 -15.26
CA TYR A 37 -7.34 0.83 -15.93
C TYR A 37 -7.24 0.05 -17.25
N GLY A 38 -7.38 0.74 -18.38
CA GLY A 38 -7.54 0.07 -19.67
C GLY A 38 -8.68 -0.95 -19.64
N GLU A 39 -8.37 -2.20 -19.92
CA GLU A 39 -9.33 -3.32 -19.85
C GLU A 39 -9.43 -3.94 -18.46
N ILE A 40 -8.56 -3.54 -17.54
CA ILE A 40 -8.57 -4.08 -16.17
C ILE A 40 -9.73 -3.45 -15.39
N ARG A 41 -10.54 -4.30 -14.80
CA ARG A 41 -11.61 -3.96 -13.86
C ARG A 41 -11.43 -4.79 -12.60
N ARG A 42 -11.33 -4.14 -11.45
CA ARG A 42 -11.23 -4.82 -10.16
C ARG A 42 -12.22 -4.23 -9.18
N THR A 43 -12.94 -5.08 -8.49
CA THR A 43 -13.87 -4.68 -7.44
C THR A 43 -13.15 -4.35 -6.14
N TRP A 44 -13.86 -3.74 -5.18
CA TRP A 44 -13.31 -3.50 -3.85
C TRP A 44 -12.86 -4.79 -3.15
N LEU A 45 -13.63 -5.87 -3.29
CA LEU A 45 -13.24 -7.16 -2.73
C LEU A 45 -11.97 -7.70 -3.37
N GLN A 46 -11.86 -7.66 -4.69
CA GLN A 46 -10.65 -8.09 -5.41
C GLN A 46 -9.44 -7.24 -5.04
N THR A 47 -9.61 -5.92 -4.94
CA THR A 47 -8.55 -5.00 -4.51
C THR A 47 -8.04 -5.32 -3.11
N TYR A 48 -8.95 -5.57 -2.16
CA TYR A 48 -8.60 -5.97 -0.81
C TYR A 48 -7.86 -7.31 -0.76
N GLN A 49 -8.36 -8.32 -1.47
CA GLN A 49 -7.72 -9.64 -1.54
C GLN A 49 -6.29 -9.56 -2.11
N ARG A 50 -6.09 -8.75 -3.13
CA ARG A 50 -4.77 -8.54 -3.73
C ARG A 50 -3.83 -7.81 -2.78
N ALA A 51 -4.31 -6.79 -2.09
CA ALA A 51 -3.54 -6.11 -1.04
C ALA A 51 -3.13 -7.08 0.08
N CYS A 52 -4.04 -7.94 0.54
CA CYS A 52 -3.72 -8.99 1.52
C CYS A 52 -2.65 -9.96 0.99
N ALA A 53 -2.78 -10.45 -0.24
CA ALA A 53 -1.81 -11.38 -0.83
C ALA A 53 -0.41 -10.74 -0.95
N MET A 54 -0.31 -9.48 -1.35
CA MET A 54 0.95 -8.75 -1.38
C MET A 54 1.52 -8.55 0.04
N THR A 55 0.68 -8.21 1.01
CA THR A 55 1.07 -8.12 2.43
C THR A 55 1.68 -9.42 2.93
N ASP A 56 1.04 -10.55 2.66
CA ASP A 56 1.52 -11.87 3.06
C ASP A 56 2.86 -12.21 2.38
N ALA A 57 2.99 -11.87 1.10
CA ALA A 57 4.25 -12.06 0.36
C ALA A 57 5.40 -11.21 0.92
N LEU A 58 5.14 -9.98 1.37
CA LEU A 58 6.14 -9.12 2.03
C LEU A 58 6.56 -9.68 3.38
N LYS A 59 5.59 -10.06 4.22
CA LYS A 59 5.86 -10.70 5.52
C LYS A 59 6.63 -12.02 5.37
N GLY A 60 6.26 -12.84 4.38
CA GLY A 60 6.95 -14.08 4.06
C GLY A 60 8.41 -13.89 3.61
N ARG A 61 8.80 -12.69 3.19
CA ARG A 61 10.17 -12.27 2.87
C ARG A 61 10.90 -11.64 4.06
N GLY A 62 10.32 -11.63 5.24
CA GLY A 62 10.94 -11.07 6.44
C GLY A 62 10.86 -9.54 6.53
N ILE A 63 9.90 -8.91 5.85
CA ILE A 63 9.66 -7.47 6.01
C ILE A 63 9.04 -7.21 7.37
N GLU A 64 9.65 -6.30 8.12
CA GLU A 64 9.30 -5.94 9.48
C GLU A 64 8.67 -4.54 9.57
N LEU A 65 8.18 -4.21 10.75
CA LEU A 65 7.60 -2.91 11.05
C LEU A 65 8.64 -1.78 10.83
N GLY A 66 8.30 -0.83 10.00
CA GLY A 66 9.15 0.33 9.71
C GLY A 66 10.12 0.13 8.54
N ASP A 67 10.25 -1.09 7.99
CA ASP A 67 11.05 -1.31 6.78
C ASP A 67 10.51 -0.51 5.59
N THR A 68 11.39 -0.03 4.73
CA THR A 68 10.99 0.70 3.52
C THR A 68 10.90 -0.20 2.30
N ILE A 69 9.78 -0.10 1.61
CA ILE A 69 9.53 -0.75 0.32
C ILE A 69 9.43 0.34 -0.75
N SER A 70 10.35 0.34 -1.69
CA SER A 70 10.32 1.27 -2.82
C SER A 70 9.60 0.69 -4.02
N LEU A 71 8.88 1.55 -4.75
CA LEU A 71 8.14 1.17 -5.95
C LEU A 71 8.44 2.15 -7.08
N VAL A 72 8.98 1.64 -8.18
CA VAL A 72 9.21 2.35 -9.45
C VAL A 72 8.22 1.82 -10.48
N ALA A 73 7.07 2.46 -10.59
CA ALA A 73 6.00 2.00 -11.46
C ALA A 73 5.14 3.16 -11.95
N HIS A 74 4.43 2.94 -13.04
CA HIS A 74 3.36 3.85 -13.50
C HIS A 74 2.18 3.89 -12.54
N ASN A 75 1.34 4.92 -12.69
CA ASN A 75 0.06 5.03 -11.98
C ASN A 75 -0.92 3.97 -12.50
N GLY A 76 -0.74 2.75 -12.02
CA GLY A 76 -1.53 1.58 -12.39
C GLY A 76 -2.10 0.87 -11.17
N PRO A 77 -2.81 -0.24 -11.39
CA PRO A 77 -3.41 -1.04 -10.32
C PRO A 77 -2.41 -1.51 -9.27
N GLU A 78 -1.19 -1.86 -9.67
CA GLU A 78 -0.13 -2.37 -8.79
C GLU A 78 0.35 -1.28 -7.82
N LEU A 79 0.56 -0.06 -8.31
CA LEU A 79 0.91 1.08 -7.46
C LEU A 79 -0.24 1.43 -6.51
N PHE A 80 -1.48 1.44 -7.00
CA PHE A 80 -2.66 1.70 -6.18
C PHE A 80 -2.79 0.69 -5.04
N GLU A 81 -2.68 -0.60 -5.34
CA GLU A 81 -2.76 -1.68 -4.36
C GLU A 81 -1.63 -1.63 -3.33
N SER A 82 -0.43 -1.20 -3.76
CA SER A 82 0.74 -1.06 -2.88
C SER A 82 0.53 -0.01 -1.80
N HIS A 83 -0.28 1.04 -2.04
CA HIS A 83 -0.63 2.03 -1.03
C HIS A 83 -1.41 1.45 0.17
N TYR A 84 -2.00 0.28 -0.01
CA TYR A 84 -2.66 -0.46 1.06
C TYR A 84 -1.80 -1.63 1.56
N ALA A 85 -1.25 -2.41 0.63
CA ALA A 85 -0.53 -3.63 0.96
C ALA A 85 0.74 -3.38 1.80
N VAL A 86 1.52 -2.38 1.43
CA VAL A 86 2.77 -2.05 2.14
C VAL A 86 2.48 -1.57 3.56
N PRO A 87 1.62 -0.56 3.81
CA PRO A 87 1.27 -0.19 5.18
C PRO A 87 0.57 -1.30 5.96
N MET A 88 -0.18 -2.18 5.30
CA MET A 88 -0.82 -3.35 5.92
C MET A 88 0.21 -4.37 6.44
N SER A 89 1.40 -4.44 5.83
CA SER A 89 2.51 -5.25 6.34
C SER A 89 3.24 -4.61 7.53
N GLY A 90 2.99 -3.33 7.80
CA GLY A 90 3.71 -2.52 8.79
C GLY A 90 4.89 -1.74 8.21
N ALA A 91 5.14 -1.88 6.91
CA ALA A 91 6.22 -1.21 6.20
C ALA A 91 5.83 0.19 5.70
N VAL A 92 6.81 0.94 5.26
CA VAL A 92 6.67 2.28 4.69
C VAL A 92 6.78 2.19 3.17
N LEU A 93 5.78 2.70 2.46
CA LEU A 93 5.82 2.80 0.99
C LEU A 93 6.61 4.04 0.57
N ASN A 94 7.62 3.82 -0.26
CA ASN A 94 8.39 4.87 -0.95
C ASN A 94 8.09 4.79 -2.45
N ALA A 95 7.08 5.53 -2.89
CA ALA A 95 6.71 5.60 -4.31
C ALA A 95 7.62 6.57 -5.06
N ILE A 96 8.41 6.05 -5.99
CA ILE A 96 9.43 6.80 -6.73
C ILE A 96 8.82 7.47 -7.96
N ASN A 97 9.19 8.71 -8.20
CA ASN A 97 8.87 9.38 -9.45
C ASN A 97 9.69 8.78 -10.61
N THR A 98 9.01 8.18 -11.56
CA THR A 98 9.62 7.50 -12.73
C THR A 98 10.33 8.42 -13.71
N ARG A 99 10.25 9.74 -13.52
CA ARG A 99 10.94 10.75 -14.36
C ARG A 99 12.30 11.18 -13.81
N LEU A 100 12.71 10.64 -12.67
CA LEU A 100 14.02 10.91 -12.09
C LEU A 100 15.11 10.13 -12.82
N ASP A 101 16.32 10.68 -12.82
CA ASP A 101 17.50 9.97 -13.32
C ASP A 101 17.94 8.86 -12.34
N ALA A 102 18.68 7.88 -12.87
CA ALA A 102 19.13 6.71 -12.10
C ALA A 102 19.95 7.09 -10.84
N LYS A 103 20.76 8.13 -10.90
CA LYS A 103 21.58 8.58 -9.76
C LYS A 103 20.70 9.10 -8.63
N THR A 104 19.68 9.87 -8.97
CA THR A 104 18.71 10.39 -7.99
C THR A 104 17.88 9.25 -7.39
N ILE A 105 17.45 8.28 -8.20
CA ILE A 105 16.71 7.09 -7.72
C ILE A 105 17.58 6.28 -6.77
N ALA A 106 18.84 6.02 -7.11
CA ALA A 106 19.78 5.31 -6.24
C ALA A 106 19.97 6.03 -4.89
N PHE A 107 20.15 7.35 -4.93
CA PHE A 107 20.25 8.16 -3.70
C PHE A 107 18.99 8.02 -2.83
N ILE A 108 17.79 8.02 -3.43
CA ILE A 108 16.53 7.88 -2.68
C ILE A 108 16.45 6.49 -2.04
N PHE A 109 16.86 5.43 -2.74
CA PHE A 109 16.88 4.08 -2.18
C PHE A 109 17.80 3.95 -0.98
N ASP A 110 19.02 4.49 -1.09
CA ASP A 110 20.01 4.49 -0.01
C ASP A 110 19.51 5.32 1.18
N HIS A 111 19.01 6.54 0.93
CA HIS A 111 18.52 7.44 1.96
C HIS A 111 17.30 6.87 2.71
N ALA A 112 16.42 6.16 2.01
CA ALA A 112 15.25 5.53 2.59
C ALA A 112 15.53 4.15 3.20
N GLU A 113 16.79 3.68 3.16
CA GLU A 113 17.18 2.33 3.62
C GLU A 113 16.27 1.23 3.03
N THR A 114 16.00 1.31 1.73
CA THR A 114 15.06 0.45 1.03
C THR A 114 15.43 -1.03 1.16
N LYS A 115 14.53 -1.86 1.64
CA LYS A 115 14.72 -3.32 1.80
C LYS A 115 14.30 -4.11 0.57
N VAL A 116 13.22 -3.69 -0.09
CA VAL A 116 12.70 -4.32 -1.30
C VAL A 116 12.32 -3.23 -2.31
N VAL A 117 12.67 -3.47 -3.56
CA VAL A 117 12.28 -2.61 -4.68
C VAL A 117 11.38 -3.40 -5.62
N PHE A 118 10.20 -2.86 -5.90
CA PHE A 118 9.37 -3.30 -7.02
C PHE A 118 9.59 -2.36 -8.20
N VAL A 119 9.90 -2.93 -9.34
CA VAL A 119 10.16 -2.16 -10.57
C VAL A 119 9.27 -2.67 -11.68
N ASP A 120 8.56 -1.78 -12.36
CA ASP A 120 7.91 -2.12 -13.61
C ASP A 120 8.97 -2.46 -14.67
N ARG A 121 8.69 -3.45 -15.50
CA ARG A 121 9.61 -3.93 -16.53
C ARG A 121 10.11 -2.81 -17.43
N GLU A 122 9.28 -1.82 -17.70
CA GLU A 122 9.64 -0.66 -18.52
C GLU A 122 10.79 0.15 -17.93
N PHE A 123 10.97 0.12 -16.60
CA PHE A 123 12.06 0.85 -15.89
C PHE A 123 13.20 -0.05 -15.45
N SER A 124 13.22 -1.33 -15.84
CA SER A 124 14.23 -2.30 -15.36
C SER A 124 15.64 -2.05 -15.90
N GLU A 125 15.79 -1.21 -16.92
CA GLU A 125 17.07 -0.84 -17.53
C GLU A 125 17.59 0.53 -17.06
N THR A 126 16.87 1.20 -16.14
CA THR A 126 17.28 2.46 -15.53
C THR A 126 18.14 2.21 -14.30
#